data_1e72292bf8dd7624be0786e097002ed8
#
_entry.id   1e72292bf8dd7624be0786e097002ed8
#
_cell.length_a   1.000
_cell.length_b   1.000
_cell.length_c   1.000
_cell.angle_alpha   90.00
_cell.angle_beta   90.00
_cell.angle_gamma   90.00
#
_symmetry.space_group_name_H-M   'P 1'
#
loop_
_entity.id
_entity.type
_entity.pdbx_description
1 polymer ?
#
loop_
_entity_poly.entity_id
_entity_poly.type
_entity_poly.pdbx_seq_one_letter_code
_entity_poly.pdbx_strand_id
1 'polypeptide(L)'
;MWVGKFDFRKQLPLALQAITMTGNPRIVLDVYGSGSDDQVAAAKSYADSLGISGKVVWHGNQSNGVVMNAMRKAQLFFFTSVSEDTSTVVLEAVSNRLPVLCFDACGMAAVIDDKVGRKVPLSSPSQSARDFAKLLNELEKDRYLLKLLSENCKERQRELSWEEKAKVMVVWYKKGKML
;
A
#
# COMPACT_ATOMS: atom_id res chain seq x y z
N MET A 1 -2.84 6.83 2.26
CA MET A 1 -1.43 7.31 2.27
C MET A 1 -0.55 6.43 1.40
N TRP A 2 0.56 6.94 0.90
CA TRP A 2 1.60 6.26 0.13
C TRP A 2 2.96 6.49 0.80
N VAL A 3 3.84 5.46 0.82
CA VAL A 3 5.18 5.55 1.44
C VAL A 3 6.20 4.91 0.52
N GLY A 4 7.29 5.61 0.19
CA GLY A 4 8.38 5.04 -0.60
C GLY A 4 9.42 6.04 -1.07
N LYS A 5 10.48 5.51 -1.69
CA LYS A 5 11.40 6.32 -2.48
C LYS A 5 10.75 6.67 -3.82
N PHE A 6 11.10 7.81 -4.40
CA PHE A 6 10.59 8.20 -5.73
C PHE A 6 11.40 7.52 -6.83
N ASP A 7 11.46 6.19 -6.78
CA ASP A 7 12.13 5.37 -7.77
C ASP A 7 11.13 4.62 -8.68
N PHE A 8 11.64 4.06 -9.77
CA PHE A 8 10.85 3.33 -10.75
C PHE A 8 10.03 2.19 -10.15
N ARG A 9 10.55 1.47 -9.16
CA ARG A 9 9.87 0.31 -8.57
C ARG A 9 8.62 0.68 -7.80
N LYS A 10 8.63 1.84 -7.13
CA LYS A 10 7.55 2.30 -6.24
C LYS A 10 6.36 2.91 -7.01
N GLN A 11 6.57 3.31 -8.26
CA GLN A 11 5.50 3.77 -9.16
C GLN A 11 4.59 4.87 -8.58
N LEU A 12 5.17 5.89 -7.93
CA LEU A 12 4.40 7.06 -7.49
C LEU A 12 3.59 7.72 -8.65
N PRO A 13 4.11 7.84 -9.88
CA PRO A 13 3.32 8.36 -11.00
C PRO A 13 2.03 7.59 -11.25
N LEU A 14 2.05 6.26 -11.09
CA LEU A 14 0.85 5.43 -11.22
C LEU A 14 -0.17 5.74 -10.10
N ALA A 15 0.31 5.94 -8.86
CA ALA A 15 -0.56 6.35 -7.76
C ALA A 15 -1.26 7.69 -8.07
N LEU A 16 -0.51 8.68 -8.59
CA LEU A 16 -1.06 9.99 -8.98
C LEU A 16 -2.11 9.85 -10.10
N GLN A 17 -1.84 9.04 -11.13
CA GLN A 17 -2.83 8.75 -12.17
C GLN A 17 -4.10 8.11 -11.61
N ALA A 18 -3.98 7.13 -10.74
CA ALA A 18 -5.12 6.49 -10.12
C ALA A 18 -5.96 7.49 -9.30
N ILE A 19 -5.33 8.37 -8.51
CA ILE A 19 -6.03 9.45 -7.78
C ILE A 19 -6.78 10.37 -8.72
N THR A 20 -6.16 10.76 -9.84
CA THR A 20 -6.82 11.58 -10.87
C THR A 20 -8.08 10.88 -11.40
N MET A 21 -7.95 9.60 -11.76
CA MET A 21 -9.02 8.80 -12.35
C MET A 21 -10.17 8.51 -11.38
N THR A 22 -9.99 8.66 -10.06
CA THR A 22 -11.11 8.54 -9.12
C THR A 22 -12.17 9.60 -9.34
N GLY A 23 -11.81 10.79 -9.81
CA GLY A 23 -12.71 11.95 -9.90
C GLY A 23 -13.32 12.38 -8.56
N ASN A 24 -12.99 11.72 -7.46
CA ASN A 24 -13.64 11.91 -6.15
C ASN A 24 -12.89 12.96 -5.31
N PRO A 25 -13.53 14.10 -4.96
CA PRO A 25 -12.88 15.15 -4.19
C PRO A 25 -12.55 14.76 -2.73
N ARG A 26 -13.17 13.70 -2.20
CA ARG A 26 -12.93 13.24 -0.83
C ARG A 26 -11.68 12.37 -0.66
N ILE A 27 -11.10 11.91 -1.78
CA ILE A 27 -9.88 11.09 -1.75
C ILE A 27 -8.67 12.02 -1.81
N VAL A 28 -7.86 11.98 -0.76
CA VAL A 28 -6.60 12.72 -0.62
C VAL A 28 -5.45 11.71 -0.48
N LEU A 29 -4.31 12.02 -1.06
CA LEU A 29 -3.10 11.20 -1.01
C LEU A 29 -2.02 11.88 -0.17
N ASP A 30 -1.75 11.35 1.01
CA ASP A 30 -0.55 11.69 1.79
C ASP A 30 0.65 10.93 1.24
N VAL A 31 1.70 11.62 0.83
CA VAL A 31 2.93 11.06 0.26
C VAL A 31 4.08 11.25 1.23
N TYR A 32 4.59 10.13 1.77
CA TYR A 32 5.76 10.08 2.64
C TYR A 32 6.93 9.47 1.90
N GLY A 33 8.06 10.14 1.92
CA GLY A 33 9.28 9.73 1.24
C GLY A 33 9.84 10.82 0.35
N SER A 34 10.90 10.49 -0.35
CA SER A 34 11.57 11.43 -1.26
C SER A 34 12.44 10.71 -2.29
N GLY A 35 13.03 11.48 -3.16
CA GLY A 35 14.07 11.11 -4.11
C GLY A 35 15.11 12.23 -4.20
N SER A 36 15.83 12.33 -5.32
CA SER A 36 16.61 13.52 -5.64
C SER A 36 15.69 14.74 -5.83
N ASP A 37 16.26 15.93 -5.78
CA ASP A 37 15.49 17.17 -5.99
C ASP A 37 14.76 17.15 -7.32
N ASP A 38 15.38 16.64 -8.39
CA ASP A 38 14.75 16.49 -9.70
C ASP A 38 13.58 15.52 -9.68
N GLN A 39 13.70 14.39 -8.96
CA GLN A 39 12.60 13.43 -8.82
C GLN A 39 11.42 14.01 -8.04
N VAL A 40 11.71 14.78 -7.00
CA VAL A 40 10.67 15.48 -6.22
C VAL A 40 9.98 16.53 -7.07
N ALA A 41 10.76 17.36 -7.78
CA ALA A 41 10.23 18.38 -8.68
C ALA A 41 9.36 17.77 -9.79
N ALA A 42 9.85 16.69 -10.44
CA ALA A 42 9.12 15.97 -11.47
C ALA A 42 7.79 15.39 -10.95
N ALA A 43 7.79 14.79 -9.74
CA ALA A 43 6.57 14.22 -9.16
C ALA A 43 5.52 15.30 -8.87
N LYS A 44 5.94 16.46 -8.33
CA LYS A 44 5.04 17.60 -8.08
C LYS A 44 4.51 18.20 -9.38
N SER A 45 5.38 18.45 -10.36
CA SER A 45 4.99 18.95 -11.67
C SER A 45 4.02 17.99 -12.38
N TYR A 46 4.21 16.68 -12.19
CA TYR A 46 3.28 15.69 -12.72
C TYR A 46 1.91 15.76 -12.04
N ALA A 47 1.85 15.90 -10.72
CA ALA A 47 0.58 16.12 -10.01
C ALA A 47 -0.12 17.42 -10.45
N ASP A 48 0.64 18.48 -10.71
CA ASP A 48 0.12 19.75 -11.25
C ASP A 48 -0.48 19.55 -12.66
N SER A 49 0.23 18.85 -13.54
CA SER A 49 -0.25 18.56 -14.91
C SER A 49 -1.51 17.69 -14.92
N LEU A 50 -1.72 16.88 -13.90
CA LEU A 50 -2.92 16.06 -13.70
C LEU A 50 -4.07 16.82 -13.01
N GLY A 51 -3.86 18.07 -12.60
CA GLY A 51 -4.85 18.90 -11.91
C GLY A 51 -5.22 18.41 -10.50
N ILE A 52 -4.32 17.68 -9.82
CA ILE A 52 -4.58 17.08 -8.51
C ILE A 52 -3.70 17.62 -7.38
N SER A 53 -2.99 18.71 -7.57
CA SER A 53 -2.09 19.29 -6.55
C SER A 53 -2.79 19.54 -5.22
N GLY A 54 -4.06 19.96 -5.23
CA GLY A 54 -4.86 20.14 -4.02
C GLY A 54 -5.31 18.84 -3.34
N LYS A 55 -5.06 17.67 -3.97
CA LYS A 55 -5.39 16.35 -3.41
C LYS A 55 -4.15 15.57 -2.93
N VAL A 56 -2.96 16.12 -3.09
CA VAL A 56 -1.71 15.46 -2.71
C VAL A 56 -1.01 16.28 -1.64
N VAL A 57 -0.77 15.66 -0.48
CA VAL A 57 -0.03 16.28 0.63
C VAL A 57 1.37 15.65 0.68
N TRP A 58 2.38 16.47 0.44
CA TRP A 58 3.78 16.06 0.38
C TRP A 58 4.43 16.24 1.76
N HIS A 59 4.74 15.12 2.43
CA HIS A 59 5.37 15.13 3.75
C HIS A 59 6.90 15.02 3.70
N GLY A 60 7.47 14.70 2.54
CA GLY A 60 8.91 14.50 2.40
C GLY A 60 9.42 13.27 3.13
N ASN A 61 10.73 13.21 3.33
CA ASN A 61 11.37 12.13 4.10
C ASN A 61 11.14 12.36 5.59
N GLN A 62 10.49 11.40 6.24
CA GLN A 62 10.15 11.45 7.65
C GLN A 62 10.77 10.27 8.42
N SER A 63 10.97 10.43 9.72
CA SER A 63 11.40 9.33 10.57
C SER A 63 10.36 8.20 10.60
N ASN A 64 10.81 6.97 10.85
CA ASN A 64 9.92 5.80 10.94
C ASN A 64 8.81 6.02 11.98
N GLY A 65 9.10 6.61 13.14
CA GLY A 65 8.08 6.91 14.15
C GLY A 65 6.97 7.85 13.67
N VAL A 66 7.32 8.86 12.84
CA VAL A 66 6.33 9.77 12.23
C VAL A 66 5.47 9.00 11.23
N VAL A 67 6.07 8.17 10.37
CA VAL A 67 5.35 7.35 9.38
C VAL A 67 4.40 6.36 10.08
N MET A 68 4.85 5.68 11.15
CA MET A 68 4.00 4.78 11.93
C MET A 68 2.81 5.50 12.56
N ASN A 69 3.02 6.71 13.10
CA ASN A 69 1.92 7.53 13.63
C ASN A 69 0.92 7.97 12.54
N ALA A 70 1.42 8.27 11.35
CA ALA A 70 0.58 8.58 10.21
C ALA A 70 -0.24 7.36 9.75
N MET A 71 0.37 6.16 9.71
CA MET A 71 -0.33 4.91 9.39
C MET A 71 -1.53 4.65 10.32
N ARG A 72 -1.40 4.93 11.63
CA ARG A 72 -2.50 4.76 12.59
C ARG A 72 -3.69 5.71 12.35
N LYS A 73 -3.49 6.81 11.64
CA LYS A 73 -4.51 7.82 11.35
C LYS A 73 -5.08 7.70 9.94
N ALA A 74 -4.33 7.11 9.02
CA ALA A 74 -4.74 6.89 7.65
C ALA A 74 -5.87 5.84 7.57
N GLN A 75 -6.62 5.86 6.48
CA GLN A 75 -7.70 4.91 6.23
C GLN A 75 -7.28 3.77 5.32
N LEU A 76 -6.28 4.00 4.45
CA LEU A 76 -5.81 3.03 3.47
C LEU A 76 -4.33 3.27 3.15
N PHE A 77 -3.56 2.19 3.10
CA PHE A 77 -2.21 2.19 2.55
C PHE A 77 -2.29 1.86 1.06
N PHE A 78 -1.96 2.82 0.22
CA PHE A 78 -1.94 2.66 -1.22
C PHE A 78 -0.52 2.38 -1.69
N PHE A 79 -0.25 1.14 -2.09
CA PHE A 79 1.07 0.64 -2.40
C PHE A 79 1.16 0.19 -3.85
N THR A 80 1.78 1.00 -4.69
CA THR A 80 1.85 0.83 -6.15
C THR A 80 3.15 0.19 -6.64
N SER A 81 3.97 -0.39 -5.75
CA SER A 81 5.25 -1.00 -6.14
C SER A 81 5.04 -2.20 -7.07
N VAL A 82 5.83 -2.26 -8.13
CA VAL A 82 5.78 -3.33 -9.15
C VAL A 82 6.85 -4.41 -8.96
N SER A 83 7.81 -4.18 -8.04
CA SER A 83 8.90 -5.13 -7.79
C SER A 83 9.35 -5.02 -6.33
N GLU A 84 9.04 -6.03 -5.54
CA GLU A 84 9.39 -6.15 -4.12
C GLU A 84 9.56 -7.62 -3.74
N ASP A 85 10.64 -7.94 -3.04
CA ASP A 85 10.81 -9.29 -2.46
C ASP A 85 9.90 -9.45 -1.24
N THR A 86 10.18 -8.66 -0.20
CA THR A 86 9.34 -8.55 1.01
C THR A 86 9.26 -7.08 1.39
N SER A 87 8.09 -6.50 1.25
CA SER A 87 7.91 -5.10 1.61
C SER A 87 7.65 -4.96 3.11
N THR A 88 8.66 -4.55 3.87
CA THR A 88 8.51 -4.28 5.31
C THR A 88 7.43 -3.24 5.57
N VAL A 89 7.31 -2.22 4.71
CA VAL A 89 6.29 -1.18 4.88
C VAL A 89 4.84 -1.71 4.74
N VAL A 90 4.63 -2.79 3.99
CA VAL A 90 3.31 -3.46 3.94
C VAL A 90 3.02 -4.19 5.25
N LEU A 91 4.02 -4.86 5.84
CA LEU A 91 3.89 -5.47 7.17
C LEU A 91 3.67 -4.41 8.25
N GLU A 92 4.35 -3.28 8.15
CA GLU A 92 4.16 -2.12 9.04
C GLU A 92 2.73 -1.57 8.94
N ALA A 93 2.16 -1.46 7.73
CA ALA A 93 0.78 -1.04 7.54
C ALA A 93 -0.19 -2.01 8.24
N VAL A 94 -0.07 -3.31 7.99
CA VAL A 94 -0.91 -4.34 8.66
C VAL A 94 -0.76 -4.27 10.18
N SER A 95 0.47 -4.09 10.70
CA SER A 95 0.74 -3.97 12.14
C SER A 95 0.12 -2.72 12.76
N ASN A 96 -0.09 -1.67 11.99
CA ASN A 96 -0.78 -0.46 12.42
C ASN A 96 -2.28 -0.46 12.11
N ARG A 97 -2.85 -1.63 11.77
CA ARG A 97 -4.26 -1.82 11.41
C ARG A 97 -4.69 -0.99 10.20
N LEU A 98 -3.79 -0.76 9.27
CA LEU A 98 -4.05 0.00 8.07
C LEU A 98 -4.28 -0.97 6.90
N PRO A 99 -5.50 -1.04 6.34
CA PRO A 99 -5.79 -1.86 5.17
C PRO A 99 -4.90 -1.48 3.99
N VAL A 100 -4.58 -2.45 3.14
CA VAL A 100 -3.64 -2.26 2.04
C VAL A 100 -4.34 -2.43 0.69
N LEU A 101 -4.08 -1.51 -0.23
CA LEU A 101 -4.41 -1.63 -1.64
C LEU A 101 -3.10 -1.73 -2.43
N CYS A 102 -2.87 -2.87 -3.10
CA CYS A 102 -1.61 -3.13 -3.78
C CYS A 102 -1.82 -3.97 -5.06
N PHE A 103 -0.73 -4.28 -5.77
CA PHE A 103 -0.77 -5.27 -6.83
C PHE A 103 -0.86 -6.70 -6.28
N ASP A 104 -1.56 -7.57 -7.01
CA ASP A 104 -1.54 -9.02 -6.82
C ASP A 104 -0.28 -9.61 -7.46
N ALA A 105 0.88 -9.22 -6.94
CA ALA A 105 2.19 -9.57 -7.45
C ALA A 105 3.23 -9.57 -6.33
N CYS A 106 4.35 -10.26 -6.56
CA CYS A 106 5.49 -10.30 -5.66
C CYS A 106 5.12 -10.77 -4.24
N GLY A 107 5.94 -10.43 -3.25
CA GLY A 107 5.70 -10.80 -1.84
C GLY A 107 4.42 -10.22 -1.24
N MET A 108 3.89 -9.09 -1.78
CA MET A 108 2.65 -8.48 -1.30
C MET A 108 1.44 -9.38 -1.50
N ALA A 109 1.39 -10.13 -2.61
CA ALA A 109 0.29 -11.04 -2.93
C ALA A 109 0.06 -12.10 -1.85
N ALA A 110 1.14 -12.56 -1.20
CA ALA A 110 1.09 -13.53 -0.11
C ALA A 110 0.73 -12.91 1.26
N VAL A 111 1.11 -11.64 1.46
CA VAL A 111 0.86 -10.92 2.72
C VAL A 111 -0.58 -10.40 2.78
N ILE A 112 -1.08 -9.85 1.69
CA ILE A 112 -2.40 -9.22 1.62
C ILE A 112 -3.41 -10.21 1.02
N ASP A 113 -4.46 -10.47 1.79
CA ASP A 113 -5.65 -11.20 1.36
C ASP A 113 -6.89 -10.27 1.41
N ASP A 114 -8.05 -10.80 0.99
CA ASP A 114 -9.29 -10.02 0.93
C ASP A 114 -9.86 -9.63 2.31
N LYS A 115 -9.29 -10.17 3.39
CA LYS A 115 -9.68 -9.80 4.76
C LYS A 115 -9.02 -8.51 5.21
N VAL A 116 -7.83 -8.18 4.70
CA VAL A 116 -7.01 -7.04 5.16
C VAL A 116 -6.69 -6.03 4.06
N GLY A 117 -7.15 -6.25 2.84
CA GLY A 117 -6.90 -5.33 1.73
C GLY A 117 -7.60 -5.70 0.45
N ARG A 118 -7.17 -5.05 -0.62
CA ARG A 118 -7.59 -5.36 -1.99
C ARG A 118 -6.37 -5.39 -2.89
N LYS A 119 -6.45 -6.20 -3.94
CA LYS A 119 -5.36 -6.37 -4.89
C LYS A 119 -5.84 -6.12 -6.32
N VAL A 120 -4.94 -5.59 -7.13
CA VAL A 120 -5.14 -5.33 -8.55
C VAL A 120 -4.17 -6.20 -9.34
N PRO A 121 -4.60 -6.91 -10.39
CA PRO A 121 -3.67 -7.62 -11.27
C PRO A 121 -2.65 -6.67 -11.89
N LEU A 122 -1.39 -7.11 -11.97
CA LEU A 122 -0.36 -6.34 -12.64
C LEU A 122 -0.62 -6.39 -14.16
N SER A 123 -0.87 -5.24 -14.76
CA SER A 123 -1.19 -5.11 -16.18
C SER A 123 -0.52 -3.87 -16.80
N SER A 124 -1.07 -3.33 -17.88
CA SER A 124 -0.54 -2.07 -18.42
C SER A 124 -0.74 -0.92 -17.43
N PRO A 125 0.14 0.10 -17.44
CA PRO A 125 0.04 1.23 -16.50
C PRO A 125 -1.34 1.90 -16.50
N SER A 126 -1.91 2.12 -17.68
CA SER A 126 -3.22 2.76 -17.81
C SER A 126 -4.38 1.88 -17.29
N GLN A 127 -4.30 0.56 -17.48
CA GLN A 127 -5.30 -0.36 -16.92
C GLN A 127 -5.17 -0.44 -15.42
N SER A 128 -3.95 -0.61 -14.91
CA SER A 128 -3.68 -0.64 -13.46
C SER A 128 -4.18 0.63 -12.76
N ALA A 129 -3.96 1.82 -13.36
CA ALA A 129 -4.47 3.08 -12.80
C ALA A 129 -6.01 3.10 -12.73
N ARG A 130 -6.72 2.60 -13.75
CA ARG A 130 -8.18 2.48 -13.74
C ARG A 130 -8.67 1.52 -12.67
N ASP A 131 -8.02 0.35 -12.55
CA ASP A 131 -8.42 -0.67 -11.58
C ASP A 131 -8.20 -0.19 -10.14
N PHE A 132 -7.09 0.48 -9.87
CA PHE A 132 -6.86 1.15 -8.59
C PHE A 132 -7.88 2.24 -8.30
N ALA A 133 -8.18 3.10 -9.27
CA ALA A 133 -9.17 4.16 -9.11
C ALA A 133 -10.57 3.61 -8.79
N LYS A 134 -10.96 2.52 -9.43
CA LYS A 134 -12.22 1.82 -9.16
C LYS A 134 -12.26 1.34 -7.69
N LEU A 135 -11.24 0.62 -7.25
CA LEU A 135 -11.18 0.11 -5.87
C LEU A 135 -11.09 1.23 -4.83
N LEU A 136 -10.35 2.32 -5.11
CA LEU A 136 -10.31 3.50 -4.24
C LEU A 136 -11.71 4.10 -4.04
N ASN A 137 -12.50 4.21 -5.11
CA ASN A 137 -13.86 4.71 -5.05
C ASN A 137 -14.82 3.74 -4.33
N GLU A 138 -14.67 2.45 -4.52
CA GLU A 138 -15.44 1.42 -3.81
C GLU A 138 -15.17 1.48 -2.30
N LEU A 139 -13.90 1.48 -1.91
CA LEU A 139 -13.49 1.55 -0.51
C LEU A 139 -13.87 2.89 0.16
N GLU A 140 -13.87 4.00 -0.59
CA GLU A 140 -14.31 5.29 -0.06
C GLU A 140 -15.81 5.32 0.23
N LYS A 141 -16.61 4.66 -0.61
CA LYS A 141 -18.07 4.56 -0.43
C LYS A 141 -18.46 3.61 0.72
N ASP A 142 -17.71 2.53 0.92
CA ASP A 142 -18.01 1.52 1.92
C ASP A 142 -17.10 1.66 3.15
N ARG A 143 -17.49 2.58 4.05
CA ARG A 143 -16.78 2.82 5.31
C ARG A 143 -16.85 1.65 6.29
N TYR A 144 -17.92 0.85 6.20
CA TYR A 144 -18.04 -0.35 7.01
C TYR A 144 -16.99 -1.40 6.58
N LEU A 145 -16.83 -1.60 5.27
CA LEU A 145 -15.79 -2.48 4.74
C LEU A 145 -14.39 -2.03 5.16
N LEU A 146 -14.06 -0.74 5.04
CA LEU A 146 -12.75 -0.22 5.49
C LEU A 146 -12.49 -0.50 6.96
N LYS A 147 -13.50 -0.32 7.82
CA LYS A 147 -13.41 -0.63 9.24
C LYS A 147 -13.17 -2.13 9.48
N LEU A 148 -13.91 -2.99 8.80
CA LEU A 148 -13.76 -4.44 8.89
C LEU A 148 -12.36 -4.89 8.47
N LEU A 149 -11.85 -4.38 7.35
CA LEU A 149 -10.48 -4.66 6.89
C LEU A 149 -9.43 -4.23 7.94
N SER A 150 -9.62 -3.07 8.55
CA SER A 150 -8.75 -2.57 9.61
C SER A 150 -8.77 -3.46 10.87
N GLU A 151 -9.93 -3.92 11.28
CA GLU A 151 -10.09 -4.82 12.43
C GLU A 151 -9.40 -6.18 12.17
N ASN A 152 -9.56 -6.72 10.98
CA ASN A 152 -8.95 -7.98 10.56
C ASN A 152 -7.41 -7.92 10.48
N CYS A 153 -6.81 -6.75 10.29
CA CYS A 153 -5.36 -6.60 10.29
C CYS A 153 -4.72 -7.11 11.59
N LYS A 154 -5.42 -7.05 12.72
CA LYS A 154 -4.92 -7.58 14.00
C LYS A 154 -4.68 -9.11 13.94
N GLU A 155 -5.63 -9.83 13.38
CA GLU A 155 -5.50 -11.28 13.20
C GLU A 155 -4.40 -11.60 12.18
N ARG A 156 -4.39 -10.88 11.06
CA ARG A 156 -3.35 -11.05 10.03
C ARG A 156 -1.95 -10.78 10.56
N GLN A 157 -1.77 -9.77 11.41
CA GLN A 157 -0.50 -9.50 12.07
C GLN A 157 -0.03 -10.69 12.91
N ARG A 158 -0.95 -11.35 13.64
CA ARG A 158 -0.66 -12.56 14.42
C ARG A 158 -0.21 -13.70 13.51
N GLU A 159 -0.96 -13.98 12.43
CA GLU A 159 -0.62 -15.03 11.46
C GLU A 159 0.76 -14.83 10.81
N LEU A 160 1.15 -13.58 10.58
CA LEU A 160 2.43 -13.21 9.99
C LEU A 160 3.59 -13.08 11.00
N SER A 161 3.32 -13.31 12.29
CA SER A 161 4.35 -13.21 13.34
C SER A 161 5.43 -14.28 13.18
N TRP A 162 6.61 -13.98 13.73
CA TRP A 162 7.71 -14.95 13.74
C TRP A 162 7.37 -16.21 14.53
N GLU A 163 6.57 -16.09 15.58
CA GLU A 163 6.10 -17.21 16.40
C GLU A 163 5.27 -18.19 15.58
N GLU A 164 4.31 -17.70 14.79
CA GLU A 164 3.48 -18.57 13.93
C GLU A 164 4.29 -19.16 12.77
N LYS A 165 5.17 -18.37 12.16
CA LYS A 165 6.09 -18.88 11.12
C LYS A 165 7.00 -19.98 11.65
N ALA A 166 7.55 -19.82 12.86
CA ALA A 166 8.39 -20.82 13.49
C ALA A 166 7.64 -22.14 13.73
N LYS A 167 6.37 -22.08 14.18
CA LYS A 167 5.52 -23.26 14.34
C LYS A 167 5.34 -24.03 13.01
N VAL A 168 5.05 -23.31 11.93
CA VAL A 168 4.91 -23.91 10.59
C VAL A 168 6.20 -24.55 10.13
N MET A 169 7.34 -23.88 10.30
CA MET A 169 8.66 -24.42 9.95
C MET A 169 8.97 -25.70 10.73
N VAL A 170 8.70 -25.74 12.04
CA VAL A 170 8.88 -26.95 12.86
C VAL A 170 8.06 -28.12 12.33
N VAL A 171 6.82 -27.88 11.90
CA VAL A 171 5.99 -28.94 11.30
C VAL A 171 6.60 -29.46 10.01
N TRP A 172 7.10 -28.58 9.14
CA TRP A 172 7.77 -28.99 7.90
C TRP A 172 9.04 -29.80 8.16
N TYR A 173 9.90 -29.38 9.09
CA TYR A 173 11.09 -30.13 9.48
C TYR A 173 10.76 -31.52 10.03
N LYS A 174 9.70 -31.64 10.83
CA LYS A 174 9.27 -32.94 11.35
C LYS A 174 8.77 -33.87 10.23
N LYS A 175 8.00 -33.34 9.26
CA LYS A 175 7.52 -34.09 8.10
C LYS A 175 8.68 -34.56 7.18
N GLY A 176 9.67 -33.67 6.95
CA GLY A 176 10.84 -34.02 6.13
C GLY A 176 11.80 -35.04 6.76
N LYS A 177 11.73 -35.24 8.09
CA LYS A 177 12.49 -36.32 8.77
C LYS A 177 11.79 -37.66 8.75
N MET A 178 10.57 -37.71 8.22
CA MET A 178 9.81 -38.97 8.06
C MET A 178 9.88 -39.52 6.64
N LEU A 179 10.71 -38.90 5.77
CA LEU A 179 11.12 -39.40 4.46
C LEU A 179 12.59 -39.88 4.50
#